data_de3f6f5f193dc97df19e761a0b17ddb4
#
_entry.id   de3f6f5f193dc97df19e761a0b17ddb4
#
_cell.length_a   1.000
_cell.length_b   1.000
_cell.length_c   1.000
_cell.angle_alpha   90.00
_cell.angle_beta   90.00
_cell.angle_gamma   90.00
#
_symmetry.space_group_name_H-M   'P 1'
#
loop_
_entity.id
_entity.type
_entity.pdbx_description
1 polymer ?
#
loop_
_entity_poly.entity_id
_entity_poly.type
_entity_poly.pdbx_seq_one_letter_code
_entity_poly.pdbx_strand_id
1 'polypeptide(L)'
;MEGSLKRRLRSLNETVRLHGDESQHEQTDAWSNRDLIPLPPHRRTWEWIHYFGYGAYLSISTWQTPNAFLTQGLSVRQSMLVIVVGSLLVLLFSVMIAWCGLKYHVGFTVQNRFSWGLRASYIPLLQRILLNFIWSAVQCWTGGKLAAVCITAIWPSFATMPNFLPESMPATGNEFVGFIVFWVLSAPFLLIAPEKYKLLFQLTSLYCGLGMLSMMIWALATAKGAGTLWTTGQAIPTTSSWDSSWLIMMGINQMIGNFAAGLTNGSDFSRYSRSWKHYVGGTFLSGVVVGVLVCFCGLVTTSAAQKIYGDIYWNPPDLLMVMMDSGRGSSKSRAGVFFLSFGFALTSMFQNVCGNVIAGGIDLAGLFPNYINIRRGAIITFVAIWVVQPWQLINTASAFINVLSSFAVFLSPIMGIMATDFFLLRHRKIQVSHLYRPYDSSYWFWHGINWRAIPAWLCGWAPTIGGLVVTSNGAENAPRAIYQLFYMAFLIGFFISSIVFYILNKLFPVEGYGKQDEVDVYGAFTTSEAVKLGIVSITDAIEGKEAGEEKNKTQEHSVNAD
;
A
#
# COMPACT_ATOMS: atom_id res chain seq x y z
N MET A 1 20.00 -38.09 -22.58
CA MET A 1 19.81 -36.61 -22.40
C MET A 1 18.75 -36.27 -21.35
N GLU A 2 17.61 -36.92 -21.34
CA GLU A 2 16.48 -36.63 -20.41
C GLU A 2 16.81 -36.83 -18.92
N GLY A 3 17.60 -37.84 -18.57
CA GLY A 3 18.03 -38.11 -17.19
C GLY A 3 19.03 -37.07 -16.63
N SER A 4 19.87 -36.49 -17.49
CA SER A 4 20.82 -35.42 -17.10
C SER A 4 20.10 -34.08 -16.88
N LEU A 5 19.11 -33.75 -17.70
CA LEU A 5 18.28 -32.56 -17.56
C LEU A 5 17.43 -32.62 -16.29
N LYS A 6 16.79 -33.76 -16.02
CA LYS A 6 16.00 -33.97 -14.77
C LYS A 6 16.87 -33.87 -13.51
N ARG A 7 18.13 -34.37 -13.53
CA ARG A 7 19.07 -34.20 -12.40
C ARG A 7 19.48 -32.75 -12.23
N ARG A 8 19.80 -32.03 -13.31
CA ARG A 8 20.14 -30.61 -13.24
C ARG A 8 18.95 -29.76 -12.73
N LEU A 9 17.73 -30.04 -13.18
CA LEU A 9 16.53 -29.37 -12.71
C LEU A 9 16.25 -29.65 -11.22
N ARG A 10 16.46 -30.89 -10.75
CA ARG A 10 16.36 -31.22 -9.32
C ARG A 10 17.42 -30.50 -8.49
N SER A 11 18.67 -30.50 -8.91
CA SER A 11 19.75 -29.78 -8.22
C SER A 11 19.51 -28.29 -8.19
N LEU A 12 19.04 -27.67 -9.29
CA LEU A 12 18.64 -26.26 -9.30
C LEU A 12 17.46 -26.00 -8.35
N ASN A 13 16.46 -26.87 -8.35
CA ASN A 13 15.31 -26.73 -7.46
C ASN A 13 15.72 -26.78 -5.97
N GLU A 14 16.62 -27.71 -5.62
CA GLU A 14 17.18 -27.81 -4.25
C GLU A 14 18.01 -26.59 -3.87
N THR A 15 18.80 -26.04 -4.79
CA THR A 15 19.63 -24.84 -4.56
C THR A 15 18.78 -23.57 -4.38
N VAL A 16 17.66 -23.46 -5.10
CA VAL A 16 16.79 -22.28 -5.06
C VAL A 16 15.81 -22.35 -3.88
N ARG A 17 15.48 -23.55 -3.41
CA ARG A 17 14.53 -23.76 -2.31
C ARG A 17 15.05 -23.12 -1.02
N LEU A 18 14.16 -22.48 -0.28
CA LEU A 18 14.46 -21.97 1.05
C LEU A 18 14.56 -23.15 2.02
N HIS A 19 15.65 -23.19 2.80
CA HIS A 19 15.81 -24.13 3.90
C HIS A 19 15.35 -23.44 5.18
N GLY A 20 14.36 -24.01 5.88
CA GLY A 20 13.94 -23.55 7.20
C GLY A 20 14.99 -23.94 8.25
N ASP A 21 15.14 -23.15 9.30
CA ASP A 21 15.83 -23.57 10.51
C ASP A 21 15.07 -24.75 11.15
N GLU A 22 15.79 -25.68 11.77
CA GLU A 22 15.28 -26.97 12.29
C GLU A 22 14.28 -26.85 13.47
N SER A 23 13.92 -25.64 13.90
CA SER A 23 12.88 -25.44 14.90
C SER A 23 11.51 -25.84 14.35
N GLN A 24 10.75 -26.67 15.06
CA GLN A 24 9.46 -27.22 14.63
C GLN A 24 8.42 -26.16 14.20
N HIS A 25 8.62 -24.89 14.58
CA HIS A 25 7.72 -23.79 14.28
C HIS A 25 8.14 -22.96 13.06
N GLU A 26 9.32 -23.17 12.50
CA GLU A 26 9.87 -22.44 11.35
C GLU A 26 9.97 -23.29 10.07
N GLN A 27 9.28 -24.42 10.02
CA GLN A 27 9.30 -25.29 8.82
C GLN A 27 8.75 -24.53 7.61
N THR A 28 9.54 -24.51 6.54
CA THR A 28 9.15 -23.96 5.26
C THR A 28 8.42 -25.02 4.45
N ASP A 29 7.15 -24.77 4.16
CA ASP A 29 6.31 -25.62 3.32
C ASP A 29 5.61 -24.81 2.21
N ALA A 30 4.66 -25.41 1.50
CA ALA A 30 3.92 -24.75 0.44
C ALA A 30 3.00 -23.61 0.93
N TRP A 31 2.74 -23.53 2.22
CA TRP A 31 1.78 -22.59 2.83
C TRP A 31 2.41 -21.66 3.85
N SER A 32 3.64 -21.94 4.28
CA SER A 32 4.30 -21.25 5.37
C SER A 32 5.79 -21.08 5.15
N ASN A 33 6.32 -19.98 5.64
CA ASN A 33 7.73 -19.75 5.87
C ASN A 33 7.88 -18.79 7.07
N ARG A 34 9.11 -18.54 7.51
CA ARG A 34 9.44 -17.67 8.65
C ARG A 34 8.83 -16.26 8.57
N ASP A 35 8.66 -15.72 7.36
CA ASP A 35 8.16 -14.37 7.16
C ASP A 35 6.62 -14.28 7.25
N LEU A 36 5.93 -15.41 7.09
CA LEU A 36 4.47 -15.50 7.02
C LEU A 36 3.83 -15.87 8.36
N ILE A 37 4.54 -16.58 9.24
CA ILE A 37 4.00 -16.98 10.55
C ILE A 37 3.64 -15.78 11.43
N PRO A 38 2.76 -15.95 12.44
CA PRO A 38 2.40 -14.87 13.35
C PRO A 38 3.63 -14.30 14.05
N LEU A 39 3.66 -12.98 14.22
CA LEU A 39 4.82 -12.30 14.75
C LEU A 39 4.91 -12.46 16.28
N PRO A 40 6.02 -13.04 16.82
CA PRO A 40 6.15 -13.25 18.26
C PRO A 40 6.32 -11.92 19.03
N PRO A 41 6.02 -11.89 20.34
CA PRO A 41 5.99 -10.66 21.14
C PRO A 41 7.29 -9.84 21.12
N HIS A 42 8.46 -10.48 21.12
CA HIS A 42 9.76 -9.81 21.12
C HIS A 42 10.05 -9.02 19.84
N ARG A 43 9.41 -9.34 18.72
CA ARG A 43 9.52 -8.62 17.44
C ARG A 43 8.49 -7.50 17.31
N ARG A 44 7.54 -7.36 18.20
CA ARG A 44 6.50 -6.31 18.18
C ARG A 44 7.01 -5.05 18.85
N THR A 45 7.76 -4.26 18.11
CA THR A 45 8.51 -3.10 18.64
C THR A 45 7.92 -1.75 18.25
N TRP A 46 6.88 -1.73 17.38
CA TRP A 46 6.37 -0.49 16.85
C TRP A 46 5.39 0.20 17.81
N GLU A 47 5.68 1.48 18.06
CA GLU A 47 4.88 2.43 18.85
C GLU A 47 4.32 3.52 17.94
N TRP A 48 3.54 4.45 18.47
CA TRP A 48 2.90 5.53 17.72
C TRP A 48 3.89 6.34 16.86
N ILE A 49 5.09 6.58 17.36
CA ILE A 49 6.13 7.33 16.65
C ILE A 49 6.62 6.62 15.37
N HIS A 50 6.59 5.29 15.36
CA HIS A 50 6.97 4.51 14.19
C HIS A 50 5.90 4.61 13.10
N TYR A 51 4.62 4.53 13.49
CA TYR A 51 3.49 4.71 12.55
C TYR A 51 3.39 6.14 12.06
N PHE A 52 3.67 7.10 12.92
CA PHE A 52 3.79 8.49 12.53
C PHE A 52 4.88 8.67 11.46
N GLY A 53 6.08 8.18 11.71
CA GLY A 53 7.18 8.26 10.75
C GLY A 53 6.89 7.51 9.44
N TYR A 54 6.31 6.29 9.53
CA TYR A 54 5.90 5.50 8.38
C TYR A 54 4.84 6.23 7.54
N GLY A 55 3.83 6.83 8.15
CA GLY A 55 2.79 7.57 7.43
C GLY A 55 3.27 8.92 6.89
N ALA A 56 4.12 9.63 7.64
CA ALA A 56 4.63 10.94 7.22
C ALA A 56 5.55 10.87 5.99
N TYR A 57 6.25 9.74 5.76
CA TYR A 57 7.09 9.60 4.55
C TYR A 57 6.29 9.50 3.25
N LEU A 58 5.00 9.21 3.30
CA LEU A 58 4.12 9.21 2.12
C LEU A 58 3.84 10.61 1.55
N SER A 59 4.47 11.65 2.09
CA SER A 59 4.14 13.06 1.84
C SER A 59 4.25 13.52 0.39
N ILE A 60 5.16 12.96 -0.43
CA ILE A 60 5.28 13.39 -1.85
C ILE A 60 4.11 12.90 -2.70
N SER A 61 3.72 11.64 -2.58
CA SER A 61 2.52 11.13 -3.28
C SER A 61 1.25 11.86 -2.80
N THR A 62 1.23 12.24 -1.53
CA THR A 62 0.17 13.02 -0.91
C THR A 62 0.07 14.44 -1.50
N TRP A 63 1.18 15.03 -1.95
CA TRP A 63 1.18 16.29 -2.70
C TRP A 63 0.54 16.13 -4.08
N GLN A 64 0.93 15.11 -4.85
CA GLN A 64 0.52 14.96 -6.25
C GLN A 64 -1.00 14.82 -6.43
N THR A 65 -1.64 13.98 -5.62
CA THR A 65 -3.06 13.64 -5.77
C THR A 65 -3.99 14.86 -5.67
N PRO A 66 -3.94 15.69 -4.62
CA PRO A 66 -4.82 16.86 -4.53
C PRO A 66 -4.51 17.94 -5.57
N ASN A 67 -3.27 18.06 -6.01
CA ASN A 67 -2.91 19.02 -7.04
C ASN A 67 -3.43 18.58 -8.41
N ALA A 68 -3.53 17.28 -8.66
CA ALA A 68 -4.20 16.76 -9.84
C ALA A 68 -5.71 17.08 -9.84
N PHE A 69 -6.37 17.25 -8.68
CA PHE A 69 -7.77 17.69 -8.61
C PHE A 69 -7.97 19.11 -9.15
N LEU A 70 -6.98 19.99 -9.00
CA LEU A 70 -7.04 21.35 -9.56
C LEU A 70 -7.13 21.31 -11.09
N THR A 71 -6.45 20.36 -11.74
CA THR A 71 -6.53 20.19 -13.21
C THR A 71 -7.89 19.64 -13.66
N GLN A 72 -8.63 19.01 -12.74
CA GLN A 72 -9.97 18.49 -12.99
C GLN A 72 -11.09 19.50 -12.70
N GLY A 73 -10.75 20.72 -12.33
CA GLY A 73 -11.69 21.81 -12.12
C GLY A 73 -12.13 22.05 -10.69
N LEU A 74 -11.62 21.30 -9.71
CA LEU A 74 -11.86 21.62 -8.29
C LEU A 74 -11.05 22.84 -7.86
N SER A 75 -11.66 23.71 -7.05
CA SER A 75 -10.93 24.78 -6.35
C SER A 75 -10.14 24.22 -5.17
N VAL A 76 -9.20 25.01 -4.65
CA VAL A 76 -8.45 24.65 -3.42
C VAL A 76 -9.38 24.33 -2.26
N ARG A 77 -10.45 25.13 -2.06
CA ARG A 77 -11.44 24.88 -0.99
C ARG A 77 -12.17 23.55 -1.15
N GLN A 78 -12.61 23.22 -2.36
CA GLN A 78 -13.27 21.93 -2.67
C GLN A 78 -12.29 20.78 -2.51
N SER A 79 -11.06 20.92 -2.99
CA SER A 79 -10.01 19.92 -2.82
C SER A 79 -9.68 19.68 -1.35
N MET A 80 -9.67 20.72 -0.51
CA MET A 80 -9.49 20.56 0.95
C MET A 80 -10.62 19.78 1.60
N LEU A 81 -11.89 20.01 1.20
CA LEU A 81 -13.00 19.20 1.67
C LEU A 81 -12.82 17.72 1.29
N VAL A 82 -12.46 17.46 0.03
CA VAL A 82 -12.15 16.11 -0.47
C VAL A 82 -11.06 15.44 0.35
N ILE A 83 -9.98 16.17 0.65
CA ILE A 83 -8.83 15.64 1.40
C ILE A 83 -9.22 15.29 2.84
N VAL A 84 -9.94 16.17 3.53
CA VAL A 84 -10.35 15.91 4.92
C VAL A 84 -11.28 14.71 5.00
N VAL A 85 -12.33 14.68 4.16
CA VAL A 85 -13.29 13.57 4.14
C VAL A 85 -12.60 12.27 3.68
N GLY A 86 -11.82 12.33 2.62
CA GLY A 86 -11.08 11.19 2.08
C GLY A 86 -10.08 10.61 3.09
N SER A 87 -9.32 11.45 3.80
CA SER A 87 -8.36 11.01 4.82
C SER A 87 -9.04 10.33 6.02
N LEU A 88 -10.20 10.83 6.44
CA LEU A 88 -10.98 10.18 7.51
C LEU A 88 -11.51 8.81 7.07
N LEU A 89 -11.98 8.68 5.83
CA LEU A 89 -12.41 7.40 5.27
C LEU A 89 -11.22 6.44 5.11
N VAL A 90 -10.07 6.92 4.63
CA VAL A 90 -8.83 6.14 4.56
C VAL A 90 -8.43 5.60 5.93
N LEU A 91 -8.48 6.44 6.98
CA LEU A 91 -8.20 6.00 8.35
C LEU A 91 -9.18 4.91 8.80
N LEU A 92 -10.48 5.11 8.58
CA LEU A 92 -11.52 4.14 8.95
C LEU A 92 -11.26 2.76 8.30
N PHE A 93 -11.06 2.74 7.00
CA PHE A 93 -10.79 1.50 6.26
C PHE A 93 -9.44 0.88 6.64
N SER A 94 -8.41 1.69 6.85
CA SER A 94 -7.09 1.23 7.30
C SER A 94 -7.17 0.50 8.64
N VAL A 95 -7.81 1.12 9.63
CA VAL A 95 -7.99 0.51 10.96
C VAL A 95 -8.79 -0.78 10.87
N MET A 96 -9.86 -0.78 10.06
CA MET A 96 -10.71 -1.95 9.87
C MET A 96 -9.93 -3.14 9.30
N ILE A 97 -9.16 -2.96 8.23
CA ILE A 97 -8.38 -4.04 7.63
C ILE A 97 -7.19 -4.46 8.53
N ALA A 98 -6.55 -3.49 9.17
CA ALA A 98 -5.42 -3.73 10.08
C ALA A 98 -5.80 -4.47 11.37
N TRP A 99 -7.09 -4.52 11.73
CA TRP A 99 -7.52 -5.07 13.02
C TRP A 99 -7.16 -6.54 13.22
N CYS A 100 -7.15 -7.33 12.15
CA CYS A 100 -6.69 -8.72 12.20
C CYS A 100 -5.20 -8.81 12.53
N GLY A 101 -4.36 -7.99 11.86
CA GLY A 101 -2.93 -7.92 12.17
C GLY A 101 -2.63 -7.44 13.59
N LEU A 102 -3.44 -6.51 14.12
CA LEU A 102 -3.33 -6.03 15.51
C LEU A 102 -3.70 -7.11 16.53
N LYS A 103 -4.69 -7.96 16.21
CA LYS A 103 -5.22 -8.94 17.14
C LYS A 103 -4.51 -10.29 17.07
N TYR A 104 -4.14 -10.73 15.87
CA TYR A 104 -3.58 -12.06 15.63
C TYR A 104 -2.16 -12.06 15.07
N HIS A 105 -1.58 -10.90 14.87
CA HIS A 105 -0.19 -10.67 14.42
C HIS A 105 0.18 -11.36 13.09
N VAL A 106 -0.83 -11.55 12.22
CA VAL A 106 -0.68 -12.10 10.86
C VAL A 106 -0.75 -11.01 9.81
N GLY A 107 0.01 -11.18 8.72
CA GLY A 107 -0.02 -10.27 7.58
C GLY A 107 -1.19 -10.52 6.63
N PHE A 108 -1.39 -9.60 5.68
CA PHE A 108 -2.46 -9.66 4.68
C PHE A 108 -2.42 -10.94 3.84
N THR A 109 -1.24 -11.41 3.45
CA THR A 109 -1.06 -12.62 2.64
C THR A 109 -1.69 -13.86 3.26
N VAL A 110 -1.62 -13.97 4.59
CA VAL A 110 -2.21 -15.06 5.36
C VAL A 110 -3.65 -14.74 5.76
N GLN A 111 -3.92 -13.48 6.11
CA GLN A 111 -5.25 -13.02 6.48
C GLN A 111 -6.31 -13.35 5.42
N ASN A 112 -5.99 -13.23 4.14
CA ASN A 112 -6.93 -13.54 3.06
C ASN A 112 -7.48 -14.97 3.09
N ARG A 113 -6.73 -15.92 3.66
CA ARG A 113 -7.07 -17.35 3.62
C ARG A 113 -8.37 -17.69 4.37
N PHE A 114 -8.69 -16.96 5.45
CA PHE A 114 -9.93 -17.24 6.15
C PHE A 114 -11.18 -16.81 5.39
N SER A 115 -11.08 -15.79 4.52
CA SER A 115 -12.22 -15.30 3.72
C SER A 115 -12.31 -15.97 2.34
N TRP A 116 -11.17 -16.20 1.70
CA TRP A 116 -11.10 -16.70 0.32
C TRP A 116 -10.87 -18.23 0.23
N GLY A 117 -10.32 -18.83 1.28
CA GLY A 117 -9.76 -20.17 1.27
C GLY A 117 -8.27 -20.17 0.88
N LEU A 118 -7.58 -21.24 1.17
CA LEU A 118 -6.13 -21.31 1.01
C LEU A 118 -5.68 -21.10 -0.44
N ARG A 119 -6.40 -21.65 -1.42
CA ARG A 119 -6.06 -21.51 -2.85
C ARG A 119 -6.61 -20.24 -3.46
N ALA A 120 -7.87 -19.90 -3.20
CA ALA A 120 -8.46 -18.70 -3.81
C ALA A 120 -7.88 -17.40 -3.22
N SER A 121 -7.19 -17.44 -2.07
CA SER A 121 -6.43 -16.29 -1.54
C SER A 121 -5.34 -15.79 -2.47
N TYR A 122 -4.94 -16.59 -3.46
CA TYR A 122 -4.02 -16.14 -4.52
C TYR A 122 -4.63 -15.05 -5.43
N ILE A 123 -5.97 -14.96 -5.56
CA ILE A 123 -6.61 -13.91 -6.37
C ILE A 123 -6.32 -12.52 -5.81
N PRO A 124 -6.70 -12.19 -4.53
CA PRO A 124 -6.35 -10.90 -3.95
C PRO A 124 -4.84 -10.67 -3.85
N LEU A 125 -4.05 -11.74 -3.66
CA LEU A 125 -2.61 -11.64 -3.57
C LEU A 125 -1.97 -11.25 -4.91
N LEU A 126 -2.35 -11.90 -6.01
CA LEU A 126 -1.87 -11.55 -7.37
C LEU A 126 -2.27 -10.13 -7.76
N GLN A 127 -3.50 -9.71 -7.43
CA GLN A 127 -3.95 -8.35 -7.68
C GLN A 127 -3.10 -7.34 -6.92
N ARG A 128 -2.73 -7.62 -5.67
CA ARG A 128 -1.88 -6.74 -4.87
C ARG A 128 -0.42 -6.74 -5.34
N ILE A 129 0.12 -7.87 -5.79
CA ILE A 129 1.45 -7.94 -6.41
C ILE A 129 1.53 -7.03 -7.63
N LEU A 130 0.55 -7.11 -8.53
CA LEU A 130 0.47 -6.24 -9.70
C LEU A 130 0.42 -4.76 -9.29
N LEU A 131 -0.36 -4.45 -8.29
CA LEU A 131 -0.47 -3.10 -7.74
C LEU A 131 0.87 -2.59 -7.18
N ASN A 132 1.59 -3.42 -6.43
CA ASN A 132 2.91 -3.06 -5.90
C ASN A 132 3.92 -2.83 -7.03
N PHE A 133 3.87 -3.59 -8.13
CA PHE A 133 4.70 -3.36 -9.31
C PHE A 133 4.41 -1.99 -9.94
N ILE A 134 3.13 -1.67 -10.13
CA ILE A 134 2.70 -0.39 -10.71
C ILE A 134 3.13 0.78 -9.82
N TRP A 135 2.84 0.72 -8.52
CA TRP A 135 3.23 1.79 -7.60
C TRP A 135 4.74 1.94 -7.45
N SER A 136 5.50 0.83 -7.42
CA SER A 136 6.95 0.87 -7.41
C SER A 136 7.48 1.61 -8.63
N ALA A 137 6.90 1.36 -9.79
CA ALA A 137 7.29 1.98 -11.05
C ALA A 137 6.92 3.47 -11.09
N VAL A 138 5.70 3.83 -10.72
CA VAL A 138 5.20 5.23 -10.65
C VAL A 138 6.09 6.07 -9.73
N GLN A 139 6.39 5.58 -8.54
CA GLN A 139 7.21 6.33 -7.59
C GLN A 139 8.69 6.36 -7.98
N CYS A 140 9.20 5.32 -8.61
CA CYS A 140 10.55 5.32 -9.15
C CYS A 140 10.71 6.35 -10.29
N TRP A 141 9.70 6.48 -11.15
CA TRP A 141 9.69 7.50 -12.22
C TRP A 141 9.63 8.92 -11.64
N THR A 142 8.75 9.18 -10.69
CA THR A 142 8.69 10.49 -10.00
C THR A 142 10.02 10.84 -9.32
N GLY A 143 10.62 9.87 -8.62
CA GLY A 143 11.95 10.04 -8.03
C GLY A 143 13.05 10.27 -9.07
N GLY A 144 12.94 9.62 -10.22
CA GLY A 144 13.83 9.82 -11.38
C GLY A 144 13.73 11.23 -11.95
N LYS A 145 12.52 11.77 -12.12
CA LYS A 145 12.33 13.16 -12.52
C LYS A 145 12.96 14.13 -11.50
N LEU A 146 12.81 13.88 -10.20
CA LEU A 146 13.47 14.66 -9.16
C LEU A 146 15.00 14.58 -9.23
N ALA A 147 15.55 13.39 -9.52
CA ALA A 147 16.98 13.21 -9.75
C ALA A 147 17.46 14.00 -11.00
N ALA A 148 16.68 13.99 -12.08
CA ALA A 148 16.97 14.81 -13.27
C ALA A 148 16.99 16.30 -12.93
N VAL A 149 16.07 16.79 -12.10
CA VAL A 149 16.07 18.18 -11.61
C VAL A 149 17.34 18.47 -10.79
N CYS A 150 17.76 17.55 -9.90
CA CYS A 150 19.01 17.69 -9.14
C CYS A 150 20.22 17.82 -10.07
N ILE A 151 20.33 16.95 -11.07
CA ILE A 151 21.43 16.95 -12.03
C ILE A 151 21.42 18.25 -12.82
N THR A 152 20.26 18.69 -13.30
CA THR A 152 20.09 19.95 -14.03
C THR A 152 20.49 21.16 -13.18
N ALA A 153 20.18 21.16 -11.89
CA ALA A 153 20.57 22.24 -11.00
C ALA A 153 22.10 22.36 -10.82
N ILE A 154 22.83 21.24 -10.90
CA ILE A 154 24.29 21.22 -10.88
C ILE A 154 24.85 21.55 -12.25
N TRP A 155 24.37 20.87 -13.28
CA TRP A 155 24.82 21.01 -14.69
C TRP A 155 23.64 21.43 -15.58
N PRO A 156 23.45 22.74 -15.83
CA PRO A 156 22.31 23.23 -16.63
C PRO A 156 22.25 22.66 -18.05
N SER A 157 23.41 22.32 -18.65
CA SER A 157 23.48 21.67 -19.97
C SER A 157 22.76 20.31 -20.02
N PHE A 158 22.51 19.69 -18.89
CA PHE A 158 21.72 18.42 -18.82
C PHE A 158 20.26 18.63 -19.26
N ALA A 159 19.67 19.79 -19.01
CA ALA A 159 18.32 20.11 -19.49
C ALA A 159 18.22 20.19 -21.01
N THR A 160 19.30 20.58 -21.68
CA THR A 160 19.36 20.75 -23.14
C THR A 160 19.94 19.53 -23.85
N MET A 161 20.07 18.41 -23.17
CA MET A 161 20.52 17.14 -23.73
C MET A 161 19.61 16.71 -24.90
N PRO A 162 20.19 16.34 -26.07
CA PRO A 162 19.39 15.83 -27.18
C PRO A 162 18.52 14.64 -26.74
N ASN A 163 17.26 14.65 -27.15
CA ASN A 163 16.40 13.49 -26.88
C ASN A 163 16.79 12.33 -27.80
N PHE A 164 17.25 11.24 -27.19
CA PHE A 164 17.65 10.00 -27.89
C PHE A 164 16.56 8.93 -27.85
N LEU A 165 15.41 9.23 -27.20
CA LEU A 165 14.30 8.29 -27.06
C LEU A 165 13.41 8.33 -28.31
N PRO A 166 12.74 7.20 -28.65
CA PRO A 166 11.75 7.17 -29.72
C PRO A 166 10.60 8.15 -29.47
N GLU A 167 10.02 8.73 -30.52
CA GLU A 167 8.83 9.62 -30.43
C GLU A 167 7.61 8.96 -29.78
N SER A 168 7.51 7.63 -29.87
CA SER A 168 6.45 6.85 -29.20
C SER A 168 6.57 6.79 -27.68
N MET A 169 7.71 7.20 -27.11
CA MET A 169 7.95 7.21 -25.69
C MET A 169 7.68 8.62 -25.11
N PRO A 170 6.64 8.80 -24.28
CA PRO A 170 6.27 10.10 -23.74
C PRO A 170 7.19 10.52 -22.59
N ALA A 171 8.49 10.62 -22.86
CA ALA A 171 9.53 10.99 -21.91
C ALA A 171 10.68 11.69 -22.65
N THR A 172 11.43 12.49 -21.92
CA THR A 172 12.66 13.12 -22.43
C THR A 172 13.89 12.33 -22.00
N GLY A 173 14.99 12.45 -22.78
CA GLY A 173 16.23 11.73 -22.49
C GLY A 173 16.80 12.03 -21.10
N ASN A 174 16.72 13.29 -20.64
CA ASN A 174 17.17 13.69 -19.31
C ASN A 174 16.30 13.08 -18.19
N GLU A 175 14.98 12.99 -18.35
CA GLU A 175 14.10 12.31 -17.39
C GLU A 175 14.44 10.82 -17.30
N PHE A 176 14.70 10.19 -18.44
CA PHE A 176 15.06 8.78 -18.50
C PHE A 176 16.42 8.49 -17.84
N VAL A 177 17.42 9.33 -18.06
CA VAL A 177 18.71 9.25 -17.36
C VAL A 177 18.53 9.44 -15.85
N GLY A 178 17.72 10.42 -15.45
CA GLY A 178 17.38 10.63 -14.04
C GLY A 178 16.71 9.40 -13.41
N PHE A 179 15.81 8.72 -14.15
CA PHE A 179 15.19 7.48 -13.72
C PHE A 179 16.23 6.36 -13.51
N ILE A 180 17.16 6.16 -14.44
CA ILE A 180 18.24 5.17 -14.28
C ILE A 180 19.08 5.46 -13.04
N VAL A 181 19.51 6.73 -12.87
CA VAL A 181 20.30 7.15 -11.72
C VAL A 181 19.56 6.90 -10.41
N PHE A 182 18.30 7.27 -10.34
CA PHE A 182 17.46 7.04 -9.15
C PHE A 182 17.27 5.55 -8.86
N TRP A 183 16.99 4.75 -9.89
CA TRP A 183 16.83 3.30 -9.75
C TRP A 183 18.11 2.66 -9.23
N VAL A 184 19.28 2.98 -9.81
CA VAL A 184 20.57 2.44 -9.36
C VAL A 184 20.88 2.84 -7.92
N LEU A 185 20.66 4.10 -7.56
CA LEU A 185 20.90 4.60 -6.20
C LEU A 185 19.93 4.00 -5.16
N SER A 186 18.77 3.55 -5.59
CA SER A 186 17.78 2.89 -4.71
C SER A 186 18.15 1.44 -4.41
N ALA A 187 18.91 0.75 -5.27
CA ALA A 187 19.21 -0.67 -5.15
C ALA A 187 19.91 -1.08 -3.82
N PRO A 188 20.90 -0.35 -3.28
CA PRO A 188 21.55 -0.72 -2.01
C PRO A 188 20.59 -0.76 -0.82
N PHE A 189 19.54 0.03 -0.85
CA PHE A 189 18.56 0.10 0.24
C PHE A 189 17.69 -1.15 0.35
N LEU A 190 17.59 -1.97 -0.70
CA LEU A 190 16.92 -3.28 -0.65
C LEU A 190 17.58 -4.25 0.34
N LEU A 191 18.84 -4.03 0.69
CA LEU A 191 19.58 -4.88 1.61
C LEU A 191 19.34 -4.54 3.09
N ILE A 192 18.71 -3.39 3.36
CA ILE A 192 18.43 -2.92 4.73
C ILE A 192 17.14 -3.57 5.21
N ALA A 193 17.16 -4.14 6.41
CA ALA A 193 15.96 -4.71 7.02
C ALA A 193 14.94 -3.60 7.36
N PRO A 194 13.62 -3.84 7.17
CA PRO A 194 12.57 -2.84 7.37
C PRO A 194 12.60 -2.14 8.73
N GLU A 195 12.98 -2.86 9.78
CA GLU A 195 13.05 -2.33 11.15
C GLU A 195 14.13 -1.24 11.33
N LYS A 196 15.14 -1.20 10.44
CA LYS A 196 16.26 -0.26 10.51
C LYS A 196 16.00 1.08 9.81
N TYR A 197 14.89 1.24 9.08
CA TYR A 197 14.58 2.48 8.35
C TYR A 197 14.09 3.64 9.23
N LYS A 198 13.86 3.42 10.51
CA LYS A 198 13.25 4.41 11.43
C LYS A 198 13.89 5.80 11.35
N LEU A 199 15.21 5.87 11.51
CA LEU A 199 15.94 7.16 11.54
C LEU A 199 15.89 7.84 10.15
N LEU A 200 16.05 7.07 9.08
CA LEU A 200 16.01 7.58 7.72
C LEU A 200 14.64 8.18 7.40
N PHE A 201 13.55 7.52 7.80
CA PHE A 201 12.20 8.07 7.64
C PHE A 201 11.99 9.38 8.40
N GLN A 202 12.44 9.45 9.64
CA GLN A 202 12.29 10.65 10.47
C GLN A 202 13.03 11.84 9.85
N LEU A 203 14.29 11.64 9.44
CA LEU A 203 15.11 12.69 8.85
C LEU A 203 14.57 13.17 7.49
N THR A 204 14.24 12.23 6.60
CA THR A 204 13.74 12.57 5.26
C THR A 204 12.35 13.17 5.30
N SER A 205 11.47 12.70 6.20
CA SER A 205 10.13 13.29 6.40
C SER A 205 10.21 14.71 6.94
N LEU A 206 11.09 14.96 7.91
CA LEU A 206 11.33 16.32 8.43
C LEU A 206 11.86 17.24 7.32
N TYR A 207 12.85 16.78 6.58
CA TYR A 207 13.42 17.52 5.47
C TYR A 207 12.37 17.85 4.40
N CYS A 208 11.58 16.87 4.01
CA CYS A 208 10.51 17.03 3.04
C CYS A 208 9.45 18.03 3.51
N GLY A 209 9.02 17.92 4.78
CA GLY A 209 8.04 18.86 5.36
C GLY A 209 8.55 20.29 5.40
N LEU A 210 9.80 20.52 5.79
CA LEU A 210 10.44 21.84 5.75
C LEU A 210 10.58 22.36 4.32
N GLY A 211 10.91 21.49 3.36
CA GLY A 211 10.97 21.83 1.95
C GLY A 211 9.62 22.28 1.39
N MET A 212 8.56 21.54 1.68
CA MET A 212 7.19 21.88 1.25
C MET A 212 6.71 23.19 1.88
N LEU A 213 6.99 23.41 3.15
CA LEU A 213 6.65 24.66 3.84
C LEU A 213 7.40 25.85 3.25
N SER A 214 8.70 25.69 2.96
CA SER A 214 9.51 26.75 2.33
C SER A 214 9.04 27.07 0.92
N MET A 215 8.66 26.07 0.12
CA MET A 215 8.03 26.27 -1.19
C MET A 215 6.73 27.06 -1.10
N MET A 216 5.86 26.70 -0.14
CA MET A 216 4.60 27.41 0.07
C MET A 216 4.83 28.87 0.44
N ILE A 217 5.73 29.15 1.38
CA ILE A 217 6.07 30.52 1.79
C ILE A 217 6.63 31.31 0.61
N TRP A 218 7.55 30.74 -0.14
CA TRP A 218 8.12 31.36 -1.32
C TRP A 218 7.04 31.66 -2.39
N ALA A 219 6.18 30.70 -2.69
CA ALA A 219 5.11 30.86 -3.68
C ALA A 219 4.12 31.96 -3.29
N LEU A 220 3.67 31.99 -2.02
CA LEU A 220 2.79 33.02 -1.50
C LEU A 220 3.41 34.42 -1.53
N ALA A 221 4.70 34.54 -1.15
CA ALA A 221 5.43 35.79 -1.17
C ALA A 221 5.61 36.32 -2.59
N THR A 222 5.94 35.44 -3.55
CA THR A 222 6.16 35.79 -4.96
C THR A 222 4.85 36.15 -5.67
N ALA A 223 3.80 35.36 -5.47
CA ALA A 223 2.47 35.59 -6.04
C ALA A 223 1.72 36.75 -5.35
N LYS A 224 2.19 37.22 -4.20
CA LYS A 224 1.47 38.18 -3.35
C LYS A 224 0.04 37.71 -3.03
N GLY A 225 -0.10 36.43 -2.65
CA GLY A 225 -1.37 35.78 -2.30
C GLY A 225 -1.51 34.35 -2.82
N ALA A 226 -2.62 33.71 -2.50
CA ALA A 226 -2.86 32.28 -2.77
C ALA A 226 -3.31 31.96 -4.22
N GLY A 227 -3.40 32.96 -5.10
CA GLY A 227 -3.87 32.75 -6.48
C GLY A 227 -5.39 32.67 -6.62
N THR A 228 -5.86 32.59 -7.87
CA THR A 228 -7.32 32.57 -8.20
C THR A 228 -7.96 31.21 -7.95
N LEU A 229 -7.19 30.13 -8.05
CA LEU A 229 -7.67 28.77 -7.81
C LEU A 229 -8.11 28.51 -6.34
N TRP A 230 -7.88 29.47 -5.45
CA TRP A 230 -8.34 29.38 -4.07
C TRP A 230 -9.86 29.22 -3.95
N THR A 231 -10.62 30.00 -4.73
CA THR A 231 -12.08 30.02 -4.70
C THR A 231 -12.72 29.51 -5.99
N THR A 232 -12.07 29.73 -7.12
CA THR A 232 -12.56 29.36 -8.46
C THR A 232 -11.73 28.22 -9.00
N GLY A 233 -12.35 27.05 -9.26
CA GLY A 233 -11.69 25.99 -10.01
C GLY A 233 -11.34 26.44 -11.43
N GLN A 234 -10.53 25.67 -12.15
CA GLN A 234 -10.34 25.85 -13.57
C GLN A 234 -11.72 25.74 -14.24
N ALA A 235 -12.02 26.67 -15.15
CA ALA A 235 -13.33 26.71 -15.79
C ALA A 235 -13.54 25.45 -16.65
N ILE A 236 -14.18 24.44 -16.06
CA ILE A 236 -14.74 23.31 -16.80
C ILE A 236 -16.21 23.64 -17.02
N PRO A 237 -16.73 23.49 -18.26
CA PRO A 237 -18.14 23.69 -18.52
C PRO A 237 -18.98 22.77 -17.63
N THR A 238 -19.61 23.33 -16.60
CA THR A 238 -20.54 22.60 -15.74
C THR A 238 -21.95 23.01 -16.15
N THR A 239 -22.80 22.02 -16.44
CA THR A 239 -24.18 22.24 -16.90
C THR A 239 -25.19 22.32 -15.76
N SER A 240 -24.80 21.92 -14.55
CA SER A 240 -25.66 21.95 -13.35
C SER A 240 -24.89 22.08 -12.04
N SER A 241 -25.56 22.53 -10.97
CA SER A 241 -25.01 22.58 -9.60
C SER A 241 -24.61 21.20 -9.05
N TRP A 242 -25.19 20.12 -9.56
CA TRP A 242 -24.84 18.75 -9.21
C TRP A 242 -23.46 18.32 -9.74
N ASP A 243 -22.95 18.96 -10.78
CA ASP A 243 -21.66 18.60 -11.37
C ASP A 243 -20.50 18.82 -10.42
N SER A 244 -20.52 19.89 -9.64
CA SER A 244 -19.53 20.11 -8.58
C SER A 244 -19.58 19.03 -7.49
N SER A 245 -20.77 18.55 -7.12
CA SER A 245 -20.93 17.47 -6.13
C SER A 245 -20.34 16.15 -6.64
N TRP A 246 -20.53 15.85 -7.92
CA TRP A 246 -19.95 14.66 -8.54
C TRP A 246 -18.43 14.74 -8.68
N LEU A 247 -17.87 15.93 -8.98
CA LEU A 247 -16.42 16.13 -8.96
C LEU A 247 -15.83 15.95 -7.56
N ILE A 248 -16.51 16.43 -6.52
CA ILE A 248 -16.10 16.20 -5.13
C ILE A 248 -16.14 14.71 -4.81
N MET A 249 -17.19 13.98 -5.20
CA MET A 249 -17.30 12.54 -4.99
C MET A 249 -16.20 11.77 -5.72
N MET A 250 -15.90 12.16 -6.97
CA MET A 250 -14.78 11.62 -7.74
C MET A 250 -13.45 11.84 -7.00
N GLY A 251 -13.22 13.05 -6.50
CA GLY A 251 -12.02 13.37 -5.72
C GLY A 251 -11.90 12.50 -4.44
N ILE A 252 -12.98 12.29 -3.70
CA ILE A 252 -13.01 11.42 -2.53
C ILE A 252 -12.64 9.98 -2.92
N ASN A 253 -13.22 9.46 -4.01
CA ASN A 253 -12.89 8.12 -4.52
C ASN A 253 -11.42 7.99 -4.91
N GLN A 254 -10.86 8.99 -5.58
CA GLN A 254 -9.44 9.05 -5.96
C GLN A 254 -8.52 9.16 -4.74
N MET A 255 -8.92 9.93 -3.73
CA MET A 255 -8.17 10.03 -2.47
C MET A 255 -8.06 8.67 -1.78
N ILE A 256 -9.16 7.92 -1.70
CA ILE A 256 -9.14 6.56 -1.14
C ILE A 256 -8.33 5.63 -2.06
N GLY A 257 -8.50 5.72 -3.38
CA GLY A 257 -7.76 4.94 -4.38
C GLY A 257 -6.24 5.13 -4.29
N ASN A 258 -5.78 6.36 -4.04
CA ASN A 258 -4.37 6.66 -3.82
C ASN A 258 -3.76 5.85 -2.64
N PHE A 259 -4.54 5.61 -1.61
CA PHE A 259 -4.11 4.84 -0.44
C PHE A 259 -4.52 3.37 -0.48
N ALA A 260 -5.19 2.89 -1.53
CA ALA A 260 -5.74 1.54 -1.58
C ALA A 260 -4.70 0.44 -1.34
N ALA A 261 -3.48 0.59 -1.87
CA ALA A 261 -2.36 -0.29 -1.56
C ALA A 261 -2.01 -0.27 -0.07
N GLY A 262 -1.86 0.92 0.52
CA GLY A 262 -1.57 1.10 1.92
C GLY A 262 -2.67 0.57 2.85
N LEU A 263 -3.94 0.66 2.43
CA LEU A 263 -5.08 0.10 3.16
C LEU A 263 -4.98 -1.43 3.25
N THR A 264 -4.68 -2.11 2.14
CA THR A 264 -4.50 -3.56 2.14
C THR A 264 -3.25 -4.00 2.89
N ASN A 265 -2.19 -3.17 2.91
CA ASN A 265 -0.98 -3.41 3.70
C ASN A 265 -1.18 -3.21 5.22
N GLY A 266 -2.34 -2.74 5.65
CA GLY A 266 -2.61 -2.45 7.05
C GLY A 266 -2.23 -3.57 8.01
N SER A 267 -2.56 -4.83 7.69
CA SER A 267 -2.19 -5.98 8.52
C SER A 267 -0.70 -6.31 8.48
N ASP A 268 -0.01 -6.08 7.36
CA ASP A 268 1.42 -6.36 7.24
C ASP A 268 2.27 -5.49 8.17
N PHE A 269 1.82 -4.28 8.43
CA PHE A 269 2.52 -3.35 9.33
C PHE A 269 1.93 -3.33 10.73
N SER A 270 0.62 -3.47 10.90
CA SER A 270 -0.01 -3.45 12.22
C SER A 270 0.40 -4.63 13.10
N ARG A 271 0.83 -5.76 12.51
CA ARG A 271 1.34 -6.92 13.25
C ARG A 271 2.59 -6.61 14.08
N TYR A 272 3.36 -5.55 13.74
CA TYR A 272 4.52 -5.10 14.52
C TYR A 272 4.14 -4.23 15.72
N SER A 273 2.87 -3.87 15.89
CA SER A 273 2.43 -2.95 16.93
C SER A 273 2.43 -3.57 18.31
N ARG A 274 2.90 -2.79 19.31
CA ARG A 274 2.74 -3.15 20.72
C ARG A 274 1.31 -3.10 21.21
N SER A 275 0.48 -2.22 20.62
CA SER A 275 -0.95 -2.13 20.93
C SER A 275 -1.72 -1.44 19.82
N TRP A 276 -3.04 -1.67 19.77
CA TRP A 276 -3.92 -1.00 18.82
C TRP A 276 -3.90 0.53 18.93
N LYS A 277 -3.69 1.08 20.14
CA LYS A 277 -3.63 2.52 20.38
C LYS A 277 -2.44 3.16 19.66
N HIS A 278 -1.30 2.48 19.65
CA HIS A 278 -0.11 2.96 18.93
C HIS A 278 -0.35 3.01 17.42
N TYR A 279 -0.99 1.98 16.86
CA TYR A 279 -1.31 1.95 15.43
C TYR A 279 -2.30 3.06 15.05
N VAL A 280 -3.44 3.10 15.74
CA VAL A 280 -4.51 4.08 15.43
C VAL A 280 -4.03 5.51 15.64
N GLY A 281 -3.39 5.79 16.79
CA GLY A 281 -2.89 7.12 17.09
C GLY A 281 -1.81 7.61 16.14
N GLY A 282 -0.84 6.74 15.83
CA GLY A 282 0.22 7.06 14.87
C GLY A 282 -0.31 7.26 13.44
N THR A 283 -1.21 6.40 12.99
CA THR A 283 -1.84 6.50 11.65
C THR A 283 -2.75 7.73 11.55
N PHE A 284 -3.51 8.06 12.59
CA PHE A 284 -4.30 9.30 12.64
C PHE A 284 -3.41 10.52 12.52
N LEU A 285 -2.37 10.60 13.35
CA LEU A 285 -1.47 11.76 13.36
C LEU A 285 -0.74 11.91 12.02
N SER A 286 -0.25 10.82 11.43
CA SER A 286 0.46 10.88 10.14
C SER A 286 -0.50 11.09 8.95
N GLY A 287 -1.51 10.25 8.82
CA GLY A 287 -2.38 10.21 7.63
C GLY A 287 -3.41 11.33 7.59
N VAL A 288 -4.01 11.67 8.75
CA VAL A 288 -5.03 12.73 8.78
C VAL A 288 -4.38 14.07 9.08
N VAL A 289 -3.65 14.24 10.18
CA VAL A 289 -3.14 15.56 10.56
C VAL A 289 -2.03 16.02 9.61
N VAL A 290 -0.94 15.25 9.51
CA VAL A 290 0.21 15.64 8.67
C VAL A 290 -0.15 15.53 7.19
N GLY A 291 -0.89 14.50 6.77
CA GLY A 291 -1.34 14.34 5.40
C GLY A 291 -2.18 15.53 4.91
N VAL A 292 -3.13 16.00 5.70
CA VAL A 292 -3.94 17.19 5.38
C VAL A 292 -3.07 18.45 5.30
N LEU A 293 -2.11 18.62 6.21
CA LEU A 293 -1.18 19.77 6.17
C LEU A 293 -0.29 19.75 4.91
N VAL A 294 0.22 18.59 4.53
CA VAL A 294 1.02 18.42 3.30
C VAL A 294 0.20 18.73 2.05
N CYS A 295 -1.02 18.21 1.99
CA CYS A 295 -1.96 18.52 0.90
C CYS A 295 -2.26 20.02 0.83
N PHE A 296 -2.47 20.66 1.97
CA PHE A 296 -2.68 22.10 2.05
C PHE A 296 -1.48 22.88 1.51
N CYS A 297 -0.26 22.55 1.96
CA CYS A 297 0.96 23.18 1.43
C CYS A 297 1.07 23.00 -0.08
N GLY A 298 0.78 21.80 -0.59
CA GLY A 298 0.79 21.50 -2.02
C GLY A 298 -0.21 22.33 -2.81
N LEU A 299 -1.47 22.32 -2.40
CA LEU A 299 -2.55 23.05 -3.07
C LEU A 299 -2.31 24.57 -3.10
N VAL A 300 -1.87 25.13 -1.97
CA VAL A 300 -1.56 26.57 -1.86
C VAL A 300 -0.38 26.92 -2.77
N THR A 301 0.67 26.10 -2.75
CA THR A 301 1.86 26.30 -3.61
C THR A 301 1.48 26.24 -5.09
N THR A 302 0.72 25.23 -5.51
CA THR A 302 0.31 25.07 -6.91
C THR A 302 -0.63 26.18 -7.36
N SER A 303 -1.57 26.60 -6.50
CA SER A 303 -2.46 27.72 -6.80
C SER A 303 -1.71 29.06 -6.93
N ALA A 304 -0.74 29.32 -6.05
CA ALA A 304 0.12 30.50 -6.14
C ALA A 304 1.05 30.42 -7.37
N ALA A 305 1.60 29.24 -7.66
CA ALA A 305 2.46 29.02 -8.83
C ALA A 305 1.69 29.22 -10.14
N GLN A 306 0.42 28.81 -10.22
CA GLN A 306 -0.43 29.07 -11.38
C GLN A 306 -0.57 30.58 -11.64
N LYS A 307 -0.68 31.41 -10.60
CA LYS A 307 -0.70 32.87 -10.77
C LYS A 307 0.65 33.42 -11.27
N ILE A 308 1.76 32.80 -10.91
CA ILE A 308 3.11 33.24 -11.29
C ILE A 308 3.42 32.81 -12.75
N TYR A 309 3.11 31.55 -13.09
CA TYR A 309 3.58 30.92 -14.33
C TYR A 309 2.49 30.72 -15.39
N GLY A 310 1.21 30.88 -15.04
CA GLY A 310 0.06 30.71 -15.97
C GLY A 310 -0.52 29.31 -15.99
N ASP A 311 0.27 28.26 -15.70
CA ASP A 311 -0.12 26.87 -15.82
C ASP A 311 -0.21 26.16 -14.44
N ILE A 312 -0.97 25.04 -14.38
CA ILE A 312 -1.10 24.23 -13.18
C ILE A 312 -0.04 23.14 -13.17
N TYR A 313 1.04 23.35 -12.44
CA TYR A 313 2.09 22.37 -12.21
C TYR A 313 1.72 21.47 -11.04
N TRP A 314 0.93 20.42 -11.31
CA TRP A 314 0.44 19.49 -10.30
C TRP A 314 1.52 18.57 -9.72
N ASN A 315 2.58 18.34 -10.46
CA ASN A 315 3.68 17.44 -10.12
C ASN A 315 4.90 18.23 -9.63
N PRO A 316 5.46 17.93 -8.44
CA PRO A 316 6.59 18.66 -7.87
C PRO A 316 7.84 18.79 -8.76
N PRO A 317 8.29 17.74 -9.48
CA PRO A 317 9.47 17.89 -10.36
C PRO A 317 9.28 18.96 -11.44
N ASP A 318 8.08 19.01 -12.04
CA ASP A 318 7.78 19.94 -13.13
C ASP A 318 7.74 21.39 -12.61
N LEU A 319 7.15 21.59 -11.42
CA LEU A 319 7.16 22.89 -10.75
C LEU A 319 8.58 23.36 -10.43
N LEU A 320 9.43 22.46 -9.91
CA LEU A 320 10.82 22.79 -9.58
C LEU A 320 11.65 23.17 -10.81
N MET A 321 11.43 22.52 -11.96
CA MET A 321 12.06 22.89 -13.23
C MET A 321 11.68 24.31 -13.64
N VAL A 322 10.39 24.65 -13.63
CA VAL A 322 9.92 25.98 -14.00
C VAL A 322 10.42 27.06 -13.01
N MET A 323 10.51 26.75 -11.73
CA MET A 323 11.10 27.64 -10.72
C MET A 323 12.58 27.94 -11.01
N MET A 324 13.34 26.97 -11.50
CA MET A 324 14.73 27.13 -11.88
C MET A 324 14.88 27.99 -13.15
N ASP A 325 14.07 27.72 -14.18
CA ASP A 325 14.11 28.44 -15.46
C ASP A 325 13.66 29.89 -15.30
N SER A 326 12.62 30.15 -14.52
CA SER A 326 12.13 31.52 -14.24
C SER A 326 13.14 32.36 -13.46
N GLY A 327 13.97 31.73 -12.64
CA GLY A 327 15.13 32.33 -11.98
C GLY A 327 16.29 32.57 -12.91
N ARG A 328 16.12 32.40 -14.24
CA ARG A 328 17.13 32.52 -15.30
C ARG A 328 18.40 31.72 -14.99
N GLY A 329 18.27 30.57 -14.34
CA GLY A 329 19.39 29.72 -13.97
C GLY A 329 20.38 30.37 -12.99
N SER A 330 19.93 31.38 -12.22
CA SER A 330 20.80 32.03 -11.23
C SER A 330 21.29 31.03 -10.19
N SER A 331 22.49 31.23 -9.64
CA SER A 331 23.06 30.33 -8.61
C SER A 331 22.14 30.15 -7.40
N LYS A 332 21.40 31.20 -7.03
CA LYS A 332 20.40 31.12 -5.92
C LYS A 332 19.23 30.22 -6.25
N SER A 333 18.64 30.38 -7.45
CA SER A 333 17.52 29.54 -7.92
C SER A 333 17.96 28.08 -8.03
N ARG A 334 19.09 27.81 -8.66
CA ARG A 334 19.66 26.48 -8.81
C ARG A 334 19.94 25.81 -7.47
N ALA A 335 20.54 26.52 -6.51
CA ALA A 335 20.79 25.97 -5.18
C ALA A 335 19.50 25.64 -4.44
N GLY A 336 18.49 26.53 -4.45
CA GLY A 336 17.19 26.29 -3.82
C GLY A 336 16.49 25.06 -4.42
N VAL A 337 16.44 24.97 -5.74
CA VAL A 337 15.83 23.84 -6.45
C VAL A 337 16.60 22.54 -6.20
N PHE A 338 17.95 22.59 -6.15
CA PHE A 338 18.76 21.41 -5.84
C PHE A 338 18.41 20.83 -4.46
N PHE A 339 18.43 21.64 -3.41
CA PHE A 339 18.13 21.16 -2.07
C PHE A 339 16.70 20.63 -1.94
N LEU A 340 15.72 21.31 -2.55
CA LEU A 340 14.33 20.82 -2.55
C LEU A 340 14.19 19.49 -3.28
N SER A 341 14.70 19.41 -4.52
CA SER A 341 14.59 18.19 -5.34
C SER A 341 15.37 17.01 -4.73
N PHE A 342 16.54 17.27 -4.12
CA PHE A 342 17.31 16.24 -3.43
C PHE A 342 16.57 15.65 -2.24
N GLY A 343 15.98 16.48 -1.38
CA GLY A 343 15.19 16.00 -0.24
C GLY A 343 13.95 15.25 -0.68
N PHE A 344 13.26 15.72 -1.70
CA PHE A 344 12.10 15.04 -2.26
C PHE A 344 12.47 13.71 -2.93
N ALA A 345 13.60 13.64 -3.63
CA ALA A 345 14.11 12.41 -4.22
C ALA A 345 14.47 11.37 -3.14
N LEU A 346 15.17 11.78 -2.07
CA LEU A 346 15.47 10.87 -0.95
C LEU A 346 14.20 10.34 -0.28
N THR A 347 13.22 11.20 -0.01
CA THR A 347 11.95 10.78 0.59
C THR A 347 11.21 9.81 -0.33
N SER A 348 11.16 10.10 -1.65
CA SER A 348 10.56 9.23 -2.65
C SER A 348 11.26 7.87 -2.73
N MET A 349 12.58 7.84 -2.57
CA MET A 349 13.38 6.60 -2.57
C MET A 349 13.00 5.69 -1.41
N PHE A 350 13.00 6.21 -0.18
CA PHE A 350 12.65 5.41 0.99
C PHE A 350 11.18 5.00 0.99
N GLN A 351 10.30 5.89 0.57
CA GLN A 351 8.89 5.59 0.38
C GLN A 351 8.69 4.42 -0.58
N ASN A 352 9.34 4.48 -1.75
CA ASN A 352 9.22 3.43 -2.75
C ASN A 352 9.74 2.09 -2.25
N VAL A 353 10.95 2.07 -1.69
CA VAL A 353 11.56 0.83 -1.21
C VAL A 353 10.71 0.18 -0.12
N CYS A 354 10.27 0.92 0.88
CA CYS A 354 9.51 0.34 2.00
C CYS A 354 8.03 0.13 1.69
N GLY A 355 7.38 1.13 1.07
CA GLY A 355 5.94 1.11 0.88
C GLY A 355 5.49 0.17 -0.24
N ASN A 356 6.31 0.00 -1.28
CA ASN A 356 5.94 -0.75 -2.47
C ASN A 356 6.85 -1.96 -2.71
N VAL A 357 8.17 -1.77 -2.76
CA VAL A 357 9.09 -2.84 -3.16
C VAL A 357 9.14 -3.95 -2.11
N ILE A 358 9.27 -3.60 -0.82
CA ILE A 358 9.23 -4.58 0.27
C ILE A 358 7.84 -5.18 0.42
N ALA A 359 6.78 -4.40 0.27
CA ALA A 359 5.41 -4.90 0.32
C ALA A 359 5.14 -5.94 -0.81
N GLY A 360 5.61 -5.65 -2.03
CA GLY A 360 5.59 -6.62 -3.14
C GLY A 360 6.41 -7.87 -2.82
N GLY A 361 7.53 -7.72 -2.10
CA GLY A 361 8.34 -8.82 -1.61
C GLY A 361 7.60 -9.72 -0.62
N ILE A 362 6.84 -9.15 0.31
CA ILE A 362 5.99 -9.88 1.26
C ILE A 362 4.93 -10.70 0.50
N ASP A 363 4.31 -10.09 -0.51
CA ASP A 363 3.29 -10.75 -1.32
C ASP A 363 3.82 -11.91 -2.15
N LEU A 364 4.97 -11.71 -2.79
CA LEU A 364 5.65 -12.76 -3.55
C LEU A 364 6.11 -13.91 -2.64
N ALA A 365 6.58 -13.61 -1.43
CA ALA A 365 6.89 -14.62 -0.43
C ALA A 365 5.64 -15.42 -0.02
N GLY A 366 4.47 -14.76 0.05
CA GLY A 366 3.19 -15.41 0.30
C GLY A 366 2.68 -16.28 -0.86
N LEU A 367 3.02 -15.90 -2.10
CA LEU A 367 2.65 -16.65 -3.31
C LEU A 367 3.52 -17.91 -3.50
N PHE A 368 4.82 -17.80 -3.22
CA PHE A 368 5.80 -18.87 -3.41
C PHE A 368 6.65 -19.10 -2.15
N PRO A 369 6.07 -19.55 -1.02
CA PRO A 369 6.76 -19.60 0.28
C PRO A 369 8.03 -20.47 0.26
N ASN A 370 8.06 -21.53 -0.56
CA ASN A 370 9.20 -22.43 -0.68
C ASN A 370 10.44 -21.83 -1.35
N TYR A 371 10.25 -20.77 -2.16
CA TYR A 371 11.30 -20.26 -3.06
C TYR A 371 11.62 -18.80 -2.81
N ILE A 372 10.65 -18.03 -2.37
CA ILE A 372 10.74 -16.57 -2.25
C ILE A 372 10.59 -16.17 -0.78
N ASN A 373 11.63 -15.50 -0.25
CA ASN A 373 11.56 -14.73 0.96
C ASN A 373 11.37 -13.24 0.63
N ILE A 374 11.13 -12.40 1.63
CA ILE A 374 10.89 -10.96 1.45
C ILE A 374 12.00 -10.30 0.61
N ARG A 375 13.27 -10.66 0.85
CA ARG A 375 14.41 -10.06 0.12
C ARG A 375 14.41 -10.44 -1.37
N ARG A 376 14.24 -11.71 -1.70
CA ARG A 376 14.14 -12.17 -3.11
C ARG A 376 12.95 -11.55 -3.81
N GLY A 377 11.80 -11.50 -3.13
CA GLY A 377 10.59 -10.88 -3.66
C GLY A 377 10.75 -9.37 -3.88
N ALA A 378 11.42 -8.65 -2.97
CA ALA A 378 11.74 -7.24 -3.15
C ALA A 378 12.63 -6.98 -4.38
N ILE A 379 13.64 -7.82 -4.63
CA ILE A 379 14.47 -7.73 -5.84
C ILE A 379 13.62 -7.95 -7.10
N ILE A 380 12.73 -8.95 -7.10
CA ILE A 380 11.82 -9.20 -8.24
C ILE A 380 10.92 -7.99 -8.48
N THR A 381 10.30 -7.42 -7.43
CA THR A 381 9.47 -6.22 -7.52
C THR A 381 10.26 -5.03 -8.06
N PHE A 382 11.50 -4.87 -7.63
CA PHE A 382 12.37 -3.78 -8.06
C PHE A 382 12.78 -3.88 -9.54
N VAL A 383 13.00 -5.09 -10.03
CA VAL A 383 13.27 -5.34 -11.46
C VAL A 383 12.00 -5.18 -12.30
N ALA A 384 10.84 -5.57 -11.76
CA ALA A 384 9.54 -5.43 -12.44
C ALA A 384 9.17 -3.96 -12.76
N ILE A 385 9.79 -2.96 -12.11
CA ILE A 385 9.66 -1.54 -12.43
C ILE A 385 9.87 -1.27 -13.93
N TRP A 386 10.84 -1.94 -14.55
CA TRP A 386 11.15 -1.79 -15.97
C TRP A 386 10.07 -2.37 -16.89
N VAL A 387 9.43 -3.46 -16.45
CA VAL A 387 8.36 -4.13 -17.21
C VAL A 387 7.10 -3.26 -17.25
N VAL A 388 6.84 -2.51 -16.18
CA VAL A 388 5.65 -1.65 -16.04
C VAL A 388 5.71 -0.42 -16.95
N GLN A 389 6.89 0.05 -17.35
CA GLN A 389 7.08 1.24 -18.20
C GLN A 389 6.36 2.49 -17.64
N PRO A 390 6.78 3.02 -16.49
CA PRO A 390 6.03 4.06 -15.77
C PRO A 390 5.85 5.37 -16.54
N TRP A 391 6.70 5.66 -17.51
CA TRP A 391 6.56 6.81 -18.42
C TRP A 391 5.27 6.78 -19.23
N GLN A 392 4.68 5.61 -19.45
CA GLN A 392 3.37 5.49 -20.12
C GLN A 392 2.19 5.78 -19.16
N LEU A 393 2.37 5.52 -17.87
CA LEU A 393 1.29 5.57 -16.87
C LEU A 393 1.04 6.95 -16.28
N ILE A 394 2.07 7.79 -16.16
CA ILE A 394 1.99 9.07 -15.43
C ILE A 394 2.56 10.26 -16.23
N ASN A 395 2.39 10.24 -17.53
CA ASN A 395 2.76 11.34 -18.41
C ASN A 395 1.80 12.55 -18.29
N THR A 396 0.55 12.32 -17.85
CA THR A 396 -0.46 13.36 -17.63
C THR A 396 -1.18 13.21 -16.29
N ALA A 397 -1.78 14.30 -15.79
CA ALA A 397 -2.62 14.25 -14.59
C ALA A 397 -3.80 13.30 -14.77
N SER A 398 -4.44 13.27 -15.95
CA SER A 398 -5.56 12.38 -16.26
C SER A 398 -5.15 10.91 -16.22
N ALA A 399 -4.00 10.54 -16.81
CA ALA A 399 -3.49 9.17 -16.76
C ALA A 399 -3.21 8.74 -15.32
N PHE A 400 -2.56 9.59 -14.52
CA PHE A 400 -2.31 9.34 -13.11
C PHE A 400 -3.61 9.08 -12.32
N ILE A 401 -4.63 9.92 -12.51
CA ILE A 401 -5.92 9.79 -11.84
C ILE A 401 -6.67 8.52 -12.26
N ASN A 402 -6.59 8.12 -13.53
CA ASN A 402 -7.18 6.87 -14.00
C ASN A 402 -6.54 5.66 -13.34
N VAL A 403 -5.22 5.68 -13.14
CA VAL A 403 -4.52 4.63 -12.39
C VAL A 403 -5.03 4.56 -10.95
N LEU A 404 -5.16 5.69 -10.25
CA LEU A 404 -5.71 5.73 -8.88
C LEU A 404 -7.14 5.19 -8.80
N SER A 405 -7.97 5.59 -9.75
CA SER A 405 -9.38 5.16 -9.78
C SER A 405 -9.52 3.67 -10.08
N SER A 406 -8.63 3.09 -10.90
CA SER A 406 -8.63 1.65 -11.16
C SER A 406 -8.37 0.83 -9.89
N PHE A 407 -7.51 1.32 -9.01
CA PHE A 407 -7.25 0.67 -7.72
C PHE A 407 -8.50 0.67 -6.83
N ALA A 408 -9.25 1.76 -6.82
CA ALA A 408 -10.51 1.83 -6.08
C ALA A 408 -11.52 0.78 -6.57
N VAL A 409 -11.59 0.52 -7.89
CA VAL A 409 -12.50 -0.48 -8.47
C VAL A 409 -12.18 -1.89 -8.00
N PHE A 410 -10.92 -2.31 -8.07
CA PHE A 410 -10.56 -3.72 -7.88
C PHE A 410 -10.25 -4.09 -6.43
N LEU A 411 -9.71 -3.18 -5.60
CA LEU A 411 -9.34 -3.49 -4.22
C LEU A 411 -10.49 -3.35 -3.24
N SER A 412 -11.44 -2.45 -3.49
CA SER A 412 -12.53 -2.22 -2.56
C SER A 412 -13.40 -3.47 -2.31
N PRO A 413 -13.75 -4.31 -3.31
CA PRO A 413 -14.49 -5.54 -3.05
C PRO A 413 -13.73 -6.55 -2.19
N ILE A 414 -12.41 -6.65 -2.35
CA ILE A 414 -11.59 -7.52 -1.50
C ILE A 414 -11.68 -7.08 -0.04
N MET A 415 -11.57 -5.78 0.20
CA MET A 415 -11.67 -5.20 1.54
C MET A 415 -13.07 -5.41 2.14
N GLY A 416 -14.12 -5.27 1.33
CA GLY A 416 -15.50 -5.52 1.74
C GLY A 416 -15.74 -6.96 2.19
N ILE A 417 -15.25 -7.93 1.42
CA ILE A 417 -15.32 -9.37 1.76
C ILE A 417 -14.58 -9.64 3.08
N MET A 418 -13.32 -9.18 3.20
CA MET A 418 -12.49 -9.43 4.38
C MET A 418 -13.08 -8.80 5.64
N ALA A 419 -13.57 -7.56 5.55
CA ALA A 419 -14.20 -6.87 6.66
C ALA A 419 -15.49 -7.57 7.11
N THR A 420 -16.34 -7.94 6.16
CA THR A 420 -17.59 -8.65 6.44
C THR A 420 -17.34 -10.01 7.10
N ASP A 421 -16.38 -10.77 6.58
CA ASP A 421 -16.05 -12.07 7.18
C ASP A 421 -15.53 -11.90 8.61
N PHE A 422 -14.54 -11.02 8.81
CA PHE A 422 -13.90 -10.86 10.10
C PHE A 422 -14.80 -10.27 11.18
N PHE A 423 -15.54 -9.18 10.86
CA PHE A 423 -16.34 -8.48 11.86
C PHE A 423 -17.75 -9.05 12.02
N LEU A 424 -18.44 -9.34 10.92
CA LEU A 424 -19.87 -9.69 10.97
C LEU A 424 -20.11 -11.20 11.07
N LEU A 425 -19.33 -12.03 10.38
CA LEU A 425 -19.54 -13.48 10.36
C LEU A 425 -18.74 -14.19 11.46
N ARG A 426 -17.45 -13.87 11.61
CA ARG A 426 -16.56 -14.51 12.58
C ARG A 426 -16.50 -13.81 13.92
N HIS A 427 -17.13 -12.63 14.07
CA HIS A 427 -17.12 -11.85 15.32
C HIS A 427 -15.70 -11.62 15.86
N ARG A 428 -14.74 -11.36 14.97
CA ARG A 428 -13.31 -11.14 15.26
C ARG A 428 -12.62 -12.34 15.90
N LYS A 429 -13.10 -13.57 15.66
CA LYS A 429 -12.46 -14.81 16.11
C LYS A 429 -12.02 -15.63 14.91
N ILE A 430 -10.74 -16.03 14.88
CA ILE A 430 -10.16 -16.88 13.84
C ILE A 430 -9.31 -17.98 14.47
N GLN A 431 -9.23 -19.12 13.80
CA GLN A 431 -8.31 -20.20 14.12
C GLN A 431 -7.02 -19.96 13.35
N VAL A 432 -6.00 -19.41 14.00
CA VAL A 432 -4.72 -19.04 13.36
C VAL A 432 -4.00 -20.27 12.83
N SER A 433 -4.01 -21.37 13.57
CA SER A 433 -3.38 -22.64 13.17
C SER A 433 -3.95 -23.18 11.85
N HIS A 434 -5.24 -22.97 11.59
CA HIS A 434 -5.93 -23.42 10.38
C HIS A 434 -5.58 -22.58 9.12
N LEU A 435 -4.96 -21.41 9.28
CA LEU A 435 -4.50 -20.61 8.15
C LEU A 435 -3.30 -21.23 7.41
N TYR A 436 -2.61 -22.18 8.04
CA TYR A 436 -1.38 -22.78 7.52
C TYR A 436 -1.53 -24.27 7.18
N ARG A 437 -2.67 -24.88 7.50
CA ARG A 437 -2.91 -26.31 7.29
C ARG A 437 -3.83 -26.54 6.10
N PRO A 438 -3.38 -27.21 5.02
CA PRO A 438 -4.26 -27.70 3.98
C PRO A 438 -5.07 -28.91 4.49
N TYR A 439 -6.22 -29.15 3.90
CA TYR A 439 -7.11 -30.31 4.07
C TYR A 439 -7.83 -30.37 5.43
N ASP A 440 -7.14 -30.38 6.55
CA ASP A 440 -7.71 -30.39 7.90
C ASP A 440 -7.79 -28.96 8.46
N SER A 441 -8.59 -28.14 7.81
CA SER A 441 -8.75 -26.72 8.13
C SER A 441 -10.15 -26.23 7.84
N SER A 442 -10.72 -25.46 8.77
CA SER A 442 -11.98 -24.72 8.54
C SER A 442 -11.91 -23.75 7.36
N TYR A 443 -10.72 -23.44 6.85
CA TYR A 443 -10.49 -22.54 5.71
C TYR A 443 -10.15 -23.28 4.41
N TRP A 444 -10.20 -24.62 4.40
CA TRP A 444 -10.05 -25.38 3.17
C TRP A 444 -11.25 -25.25 2.25
N PHE A 445 -12.47 -25.14 2.80
CA PHE A 445 -13.72 -25.04 2.05
C PHE A 445 -13.84 -26.09 0.92
N TRP A 446 -14.29 -25.67 -0.27
CA TRP A 446 -14.36 -26.55 -1.43
C TRP A 446 -13.02 -26.56 -2.19
N HIS A 447 -12.23 -27.61 -2.04
CA HIS A 447 -10.90 -27.75 -2.67
C HIS A 447 -9.95 -26.56 -2.47
N GLY A 448 -9.99 -25.90 -1.34
CA GLY A 448 -9.16 -24.74 -1.03
C GLY A 448 -9.77 -23.40 -1.47
N ILE A 449 -11.01 -23.38 -1.93
CA ILE A 449 -11.71 -22.23 -2.48
C ILE A 449 -12.99 -21.94 -1.68
N ASN A 450 -13.12 -20.76 -1.12
CA ASN A 450 -14.41 -20.26 -0.68
C ASN A 450 -15.17 -19.67 -1.87
N TRP A 451 -15.99 -20.49 -2.52
CA TRP A 451 -16.70 -20.10 -3.73
C TRP A 451 -17.57 -18.84 -3.53
N ARG A 452 -18.01 -18.53 -2.31
CA ARG A 452 -18.85 -17.35 -1.99
C ARG A 452 -18.10 -16.03 -2.19
N ALA A 453 -16.78 -16.04 -2.04
CA ALA A 453 -15.96 -14.85 -2.23
C ALA A 453 -15.89 -14.42 -3.70
N ILE A 454 -15.91 -15.37 -4.64
CA ILE A 454 -15.76 -15.08 -6.08
C ILE A 454 -16.95 -14.27 -6.62
N PRO A 455 -18.23 -14.71 -6.51
CA PRO A 455 -19.33 -13.89 -6.98
C PRO A 455 -19.49 -12.58 -6.21
N ALA A 456 -19.17 -12.54 -4.91
CA ALA A 456 -19.18 -11.29 -4.15
C ALA A 456 -18.16 -10.29 -4.70
N TRP A 457 -16.97 -10.73 -5.04
CA TRP A 457 -15.93 -9.91 -5.66
C TRP A 457 -16.34 -9.42 -7.04
N LEU A 458 -16.86 -10.30 -7.90
CA LEU A 458 -17.33 -9.96 -9.25
C LEU A 458 -18.48 -8.94 -9.21
N CYS A 459 -19.47 -9.15 -8.34
CA CYS A 459 -20.57 -8.21 -8.15
C CYS A 459 -20.10 -6.85 -7.63
N GLY A 460 -19.02 -6.82 -6.85
CA GLY A 460 -18.48 -5.59 -6.28
C GLY A 460 -17.89 -4.64 -7.33
N TRP A 461 -17.09 -5.14 -8.28
CA TRP A 461 -16.47 -4.28 -9.29
C TRP A 461 -17.27 -4.16 -10.59
N ALA A 462 -18.18 -5.07 -10.89
CA ALA A 462 -18.94 -5.09 -12.13
C ALA A 462 -19.70 -3.77 -12.44
N PRO A 463 -20.38 -3.10 -11.50
CA PRO A 463 -21.08 -1.85 -11.79
C PRO A 463 -20.14 -0.70 -12.17
N THR A 464 -18.89 -0.73 -11.77
CA THR A 464 -17.96 0.40 -11.87
C THR A 464 -16.90 0.22 -12.96
N ILE A 465 -16.72 -1.01 -13.48
CA ILE A 465 -15.74 -1.31 -14.52
C ILE A 465 -16.03 -0.58 -15.83
N GLY A 466 -17.31 -0.41 -16.17
CA GLY A 466 -17.71 0.32 -17.37
C GLY A 466 -17.19 1.75 -17.40
N GLY A 467 -17.25 2.45 -16.26
CA GLY A 467 -16.71 3.80 -16.13
C GLY A 467 -15.18 3.85 -16.25
N LEU A 468 -14.47 2.87 -15.70
CA LEU A 468 -13.03 2.76 -15.87
C LEU A 468 -12.65 2.59 -17.34
N VAL A 469 -13.31 1.69 -18.06
CA VAL A 469 -13.05 1.44 -19.49
C VAL A 469 -13.31 2.68 -20.33
N VAL A 470 -14.45 3.33 -20.12
CA VAL A 470 -14.84 4.54 -20.85
C VAL A 470 -13.84 5.68 -20.61
N THR A 471 -13.46 5.92 -19.36
CA THR A 471 -12.52 6.98 -19.01
C THR A 471 -11.11 6.70 -19.54
N SER A 472 -10.66 5.44 -19.50
CA SER A 472 -9.33 5.05 -20.00
C SER A 472 -9.23 5.14 -21.53
N ASN A 473 -10.33 4.91 -22.25
CA ASN A 473 -10.37 5.00 -23.71
C ASN A 473 -10.67 6.42 -24.23
N GLY A 474 -10.88 7.40 -23.34
CA GLY A 474 -11.20 8.77 -23.73
C GLY A 474 -12.56 8.91 -24.46
N ALA A 475 -13.51 8.00 -24.20
CA ALA A 475 -14.82 8.04 -24.86
C ALA A 475 -15.69 9.14 -24.23
N GLU A 476 -16.01 10.17 -25.01
CA GLU A 476 -16.76 11.35 -24.55
C GLU A 476 -18.28 11.15 -24.50
N ASN A 477 -18.83 10.14 -25.18
CA ASN A 477 -20.26 9.97 -25.42
C ASN A 477 -20.92 8.85 -24.58
N ALA A 478 -20.33 8.43 -23.47
CA ALA A 478 -20.93 7.42 -22.61
C ALA A 478 -22.07 8.00 -21.75
N PRO A 479 -23.09 7.21 -21.39
CA PRO A 479 -24.15 7.64 -20.49
C PRO A 479 -23.59 8.17 -19.16
N ARG A 480 -24.11 9.31 -18.69
CA ARG A 480 -23.65 9.98 -17.45
C ARG A 480 -23.65 9.05 -16.23
N ALA A 481 -24.59 8.13 -16.13
CA ALA A 481 -24.68 7.18 -15.04
C ALA A 481 -23.43 6.28 -14.91
N ILE A 482 -22.76 5.96 -16.02
CA ILE A 482 -21.53 5.14 -16.02
C ILE A 482 -20.38 5.88 -15.32
N TYR A 483 -20.23 7.18 -15.60
CA TYR A 483 -19.25 8.02 -14.91
C TYR A 483 -19.58 8.19 -13.42
N GLN A 484 -20.85 8.40 -13.08
CA GLN A 484 -21.30 8.59 -11.70
C GLN A 484 -21.08 7.33 -10.86
N LEU A 485 -21.34 6.14 -11.39
CA LEU A 485 -21.01 4.88 -10.73
C LEU A 485 -19.48 4.75 -10.49
N PHE A 486 -18.70 5.13 -11.49
CA PHE A 486 -17.24 5.09 -11.39
C PHE A 486 -16.69 6.09 -10.35
N TYR A 487 -17.30 7.28 -10.23
CA TYR A 487 -16.93 8.27 -9.22
C TYR A 487 -17.16 7.80 -7.77
N MET A 488 -17.95 6.74 -7.59
CA MET A 488 -18.21 6.11 -6.30
C MET A 488 -17.62 4.70 -6.20
N ALA A 489 -16.71 4.32 -7.09
CA ALA A 489 -16.27 2.94 -7.27
C ALA A 489 -15.82 2.26 -5.97
N PHE A 490 -15.08 2.95 -5.10
CA PHE A 490 -14.63 2.36 -3.85
C PHE A 490 -15.80 1.99 -2.91
N LEU A 491 -16.70 2.92 -2.69
CA LEU A 491 -17.85 2.70 -1.79
C LEU A 491 -18.80 1.64 -2.36
N ILE A 492 -19.13 1.75 -3.65
CA ILE A 492 -19.99 0.78 -4.35
C ILE A 492 -19.39 -0.62 -4.26
N GLY A 493 -18.11 -0.77 -4.63
CA GLY A 493 -17.41 -2.05 -4.62
C GLY A 493 -17.36 -2.66 -3.22
N PHE A 494 -17.02 -1.85 -2.21
CA PHE A 494 -16.97 -2.29 -0.82
C PHE A 494 -18.32 -2.76 -0.30
N PHE A 495 -19.38 -1.96 -0.44
CA PHE A 495 -20.69 -2.32 0.13
C PHE A 495 -21.39 -3.43 -0.64
N ILE A 496 -21.35 -3.44 -1.99
CA ILE A 496 -21.97 -4.51 -2.77
C ILE A 496 -21.30 -5.85 -2.45
N SER A 497 -19.97 -5.91 -2.45
CA SER A 497 -19.26 -7.16 -2.13
C SER A 497 -19.54 -7.62 -0.70
N SER A 498 -19.61 -6.69 0.25
CA SER A 498 -19.96 -6.96 1.65
C SER A 498 -21.35 -7.58 1.78
N ILE A 499 -22.34 -6.97 1.14
CA ILE A 499 -23.74 -7.42 1.19
C ILE A 499 -23.87 -8.79 0.53
N VAL A 500 -23.35 -8.96 -0.69
CA VAL A 500 -23.42 -10.24 -1.41
C VAL A 500 -22.70 -11.34 -0.64
N PHE A 501 -21.52 -11.08 -0.12
CA PHE A 501 -20.77 -12.06 0.67
C PHE A 501 -21.52 -12.44 1.96
N TYR A 502 -22.10 -11.47 2.65
CA TYR A 502 -22.90 -11.72 3.85
C TYR A 502 -24.13 -12.58 3.55
N ILE A 503 -24.89 -12.23 2.51
CA ILE A 503 -26.09 -12.98 2.10
C ILE A 503 -25.73 -14.42 1.73
N LEU A 504 -24.68 -14.62 0.90
CA LEU A 504 -24.26 -15.95 0.49
C LEU A 504 -23.84 -16.83 1.68
N ASN A 505 -23.17 -16.24 2.68
CA ASN A 505 -22.78 -16.98 3.88
C ASN A 505 -23.94 -17.24 4.85
N LYS A 506 -25.01 -16.44 4.81
CA LYS A 506 -26.25 -16.72 5.55
C LYS A 506 -27.09 -17.80 4.89
N LEU A 507 -27.17 -17.81 3.56
CA LEU A 507 -27.90 -18.82 2.79
C LEU A 507 -27.18 -20.18 2.80
N PHE A 508 -25.86 -20.15 2.76
CA PHE A 508 -24.99 -21.32 2.74
C PHE A 508 -23.96 -21.22 3.88
N PRO A 509 -24.33 -21.52 5.12
CA PRO A 509 -23.46 -21.35 6.27
C PRO A 509 -22.16 -22.17 6.15
N VAL A 510 -21.10 -21.65 6.75
CA VAL A 510 -19.79 -22.31 6.85
C VAL A 510 -19.58 -22.77 8.29
N GLU A 511 -19.06 -23.97 8.47
CA GLU A 511 -18.63 -24.44 9.77
C GLU A 511 -17.43 -23.66 10.31
N GLY A 512 -17.35 -23.49 11.63
CA GLY A 512 -16.19 -22.84 12.27
C GLY A 512 -16.30 -21.33 12.49
N TYR A 513 -17.44 -20.69 12.16
CA TYR A 513 -17.66 -19.29 12.54
C TYR A 513 -17.65 -19.10 14.06
N GLY A 514 -16.97 -18.05 14.53
CA GLY A 514 -16.84 -17.71 15.95
C GLY A 514 -15.91 -18.63 16.75
N LYS A 515 -15.23 -19.59 16.11
CA LYS A 515 -14.20 -20.43 16.73
C LYS A 515 -12.82 -19.76 16.67
N GLN A 516 -12.00 -20.04 17.66
CA GLN A 516 -10.58 -19.67 17.70
C GLN A 516 -9.77 -20.86 18.23
N ASP A 517 -8.45 -20.80 18.07
CA ASP A 517 -7.59 -21.85 18.62
C ASP A 517 -7.70 -21.87 20.16
N GLU A 518 -7.59 -23.06 20.74
CA GLU A 518 -7.57 -23.25 22.19
C GLU A 518 -6.17 -22.97 22.77
N VAL A 519 -5.12 -23.23 21.97
CA VAL A 519 -3.72 -23.06 22.35
C VAL A 519 -2.99 -22.20 21.34
N ASP A 520 -2.10 -21.33 21.81
CA ASP A 520 -1.18 -20.55 20.97
C ASP A 520 -0.05 -21.44 20.43
N VAL A 521 -0.28 -22.05 19.27
CA VAL A 521 0.68 -22.97 18.63
C VAL A 521 1.96 -22.28 18.18
N TYR A 522 1.91 -20.97 17.89
CA TYR A 522 3.03 -20.22 17.29
C TYR A 522 3.80 -19.34 18.30
N GLY A 523 3.39 -19.31 19.57
CA GLY A 523 3.99 -18.40 20.56
C GLY A 523 3.80 -16.92 20.21
N ALA A 524 2.68 -16.60 19.56
CA ALA A 524 2.40 -15.27 19.04
C ALA A 524 1.87 -14.31 20.12
N PHE A 525 1.42 -14.82 21.26
CA PHE A 525 0.79 -14.03 22.30
C PHE A 525 1.59 -14.01 23.58
N THR A 526 1.57 -12.89 24.29
CA THR A 526 2.00 -12.86 25.70
C THR A 526 0.94 -13.57 26.55
N THR A 527 1.32 -14.03 27.74
CA THR A 527 0.38 -14.68 28.69
C THR A 527 -0.86 -13.79 28.95
N SER A 528 -0.65 -12.46 29.10
CA SER A 528 -1.75 -11.52 29.30
C SER A 528 -2.68 -11.36 28.09
N GLU A 529 -2.16 -11.48 26.87
CA GLU A 529 -2.94 -11.45 25.63
C GLU A 529 -3.70 -12.76 25.45
N ALA A 530 -3.06 -13.89 25.70
CA ALA A 530 -3.65 -15.22 25.66
C ALA A 530 -4.87 -15.31 26.59
N VAL A 531 -4.73 -14.90 27.85
CA VAL A 531 -5.83 -14.84 28.82
C VAL A 531 -6.99 -13.96 28.32
N LYS A 532 -6.71 -12.77 27.78
CA LYS A 532 -7.76 -11.88 27.22
C LYS A 532 -8.47 -12.48 26.01
N LEU A 533 -7.79 -13.31 25.24
CA LEU A 533 -8.37 -14.03 24.11
C LEU A 533 -9.09 -15.30 24.53
N GLY A 534 -8.85 -15.80 25.74
CA GLY A 534 -9.38 -17.08 26.24
C GLY A 534 -8.68 -18.28 25.59
N ILE A 535 -7.36 -18.17 25.34
CA ILE A 535 -6.50 -19.23 24.80
C ILE A 535 -5.38 -19.53 25.79
N VAL A 536 -4.86 -20.75 25.74
CA VAL A 536 -3.70 -21.17 26.56
C VAL A 536 -2.42 -20.71 25.87
N SER A 537 -1.52 -20.06 26.60
CA SER A 537 -0.22 -19.67 26.03
C SER A 537 0.65 -20.92 25.76
N ILE A 538 1.58 -20.83 24.82
CA ILE A 538 2.49 -21.94 24.51
C ILE A 538 3.31 -22.35 25.74
N THR A 539 3.70 -21.41 26.58
CA THR A 539 4.46 -21.64 27.81
C THR A 539 3.63 -22.47 28.81
N ASP A 540 2.40 -22.04 29.08
CA ASP A 540 1.49 -22.74 29.98
C ASP A 540 1.11 -24.14 29.46
N ALA A 541 1.02 -24.30 28.13
CA ALA A 541 0.74 -25.57 27.49
C ALA A 541 1.92 -26.56 27.60
N ILE A 542 3.15 -26.09 27.55
CA ILE A 542 4.36 -26.91 27.76
C ILE A 542 4.47 -27.32 29.21
N GLU A 543 4.36 -26.38 30.15
CA GLU A 543 4.38 -26.66 31.58
C GLU A 543 3.27 -27.64 32.02
N GLY A 544 2.08 -27.49 31.45
CA GLY A 544 0.96 -28.41 31.69
C GLY A 544 1.20 -29.82 31.14
N LYS A 545 1.91 -29.98 30.03
CA LYS A 545 2.30 -31.29 29.49
C LYS A 545 3.41 -31.94 30.34
N GLU A 546 4.41 -31.18 30.73
CA GLU A 546 5.49 -31.70 31.61
C GLU A 546 4.96 -32.16 32.96
N ALA A 547 4.07 -31.38 33.59
CA ALA A 547 3.41 -31.76 34.83
C ALA A 547 2.48 -32.99 34.66
N GLY A 548 1.84 -33.17 33.48
CA GLY A 548 1.06 -34.35 33.15
C GLY A 548 1.91 -35.62 32.95
N GLU A 549 3.06 -35.48 32.28
CA GLU A 549 4.03 -36.59 32.08
C GLU A 549 4.69 -37.01 33.38
N GLU A 550 5.04 -36.07 34.28
CA GLU A 550 5.54 -36.41 35.61
C GLU A 550 4.51 -37.16 36.46
N LYS A 551 3.25 -36.74 36.43
CA LYS A 551 2.17 -37.45 37.12
C LYS A 551 1.95 -38.86 36.57
N ASN A 552 2.02 -39.06 35.27
CA ASN A 552 1.88 -40.40 34.66
C ASN A 552 3.07 -41.29 35.00
N LYS A 553 4.33 -40.76 34.98
CA LYS A 553 5.52 -41.50 35.39
C LYS A 553 5.46 -41.88 36.86
N THR A 554 4.93 -41.00 37.72
CA THR A 554 4.76 -41.28 39.16
C THR A 554 3.67 -42.35 39.40
N GLN A 555 2.60 -42.36 38.61
CA GLN A 555 1.56 -43.41 38.67
C GLN A 555 2.06 -44.76 38.13
N GLU A 556 2.84 -44.78 37.03
CA GLU A 556 3.43 -46.02 36.51
C GLU A 556 4.46 -46.63 37.49
N HIS A 557 5.23 -45.81 38.21
CA HIS A 557 6.14 -46.25 39.24
C HIS A 557 5.42 -46.79 40.50
N SER A 558 4.23 -46.25 40.82
CA SER A 558 3.45 -46.74 41.95
C SER A 558 2.71 -48.04 41.65
N VAL A 559 2.31 -48.29 40.40
CA VAL A 559 1.65 -49.52 39.95
C VAL A 559 2.62 -50.68 39.77
N ASN A 560 3.92 -50.40 39.53
CA ASN A 560 4.97 -51.42 39.43
C ASN A 560 5.68 -51.71 40.75
N ALA A 561 5.25 -51.09 41.86
CA ALA A 561 5.83 -51.28 43.21
C ALA A 561 4.92 -52.12 44.14
N ASP A 562 3.72 -52.53 43.72
CA ASP A 562 2.82 -53.52 44.33
C ASP A 562 2.89 -54.85 43.55
#